data_986284fc496b5d053f9336637c7997fd
#
_entry.id   986284fc496b5d053f9336637c7997fd
#
_cell.length_a   1.000
_cell.length_b   1.000
_cell.length_c   1.000
_cell.angle_alpha   90.00
_cell.angle_beta   90.00
_cell.angle_gamma   90.00
#
_symmetry.space_group_name_H-M   'P 1'
#
loop_
_entity.id
_entity.type
_entity.pdbx_description
1 polymer ?
#
loop_
_entity_poly.entity_id
_entity_poly.type
_entity_poly.pdbx_seq_one_letter_code
_entity_poly.pdbx_strand_id
1 'polypeptide(L)'
;MGLDRPSLRRTSGLRFWKLLGTGRGETMTLGADLRRWALFAVWEDESALEAFLGRSEVPARWRELQAETFHVRLEPLRSHGAWGGSDPLAQAPGTGPVARAGGRAQARGEAVGPGRAQAREEAVTPAGDGHAAHAGPVAILTRARIRATRLRAFYGAILPPATELMRASGRLASVGVGEWPVARQATFSLWRSMPDAQAYAYRSPAHAEVVRRTRAEDWYAEELFARFRPYAQQGTWDGRDPLARSAGATAR
;
A
#
# COMPACT_ATOMS: atom_id res chain seq x y z
N MET A 1 -0.57 17.62 -11.33
CA MET A 1 -0.61 17.15 -9.92
C MET A 1 -0.66 18.28 -8.88
N GLY A 2 0.20 19.31 -8.93
CA GLY A 2 0.17 20.39 -7.94
C GLY A 2 -1.15 21.16 -7.89
N LEU A 3 -1.78 21.36 -9.03
CA LEU A 3 -3.06 22.05 -9.18
C LEU A 3 -4.26 21.34 -8.52
N ASP A 4 -4.16 20.05 -8.29
CA ASP A 4 -5.27 19.26 -7.75
C ASP A 4 -5.36 19.29 -6.22
N ARG A 5 -4.28 19.74 -5.54
CA ARG A 5 -4.21 19.76 -4.07
C ARG A 5 -5.32 20.58 -3.40
N PRO A 6 -5.69 21.79 -3.89
CA PRO A 6 -6.78 22.54 -3.28
C PRO A 6 -8.14 21.86 -3.40
N SER A 7 -8.42 21.25 -4.55
CA SER A 7 -9.66 20.51 -4.80
C SER A 7 -9.75 19.25 -3.94
N LEU A 8 -8.67 18.46 -3.86
CA LEU A 8 -8.61 17.27 -3.02
C LEU A 8 -8.79 17.59 -1.52
N ARG A 9 -8.24 18.72 -1.04
CA ARG A 9 -8.43 19.13 0.36
C ARG A 9 -9.87 19.45 0.72
N ARG A 10 -10.68 19.83 -0.26
CA ARG A 10 -12.10 20.21 -0.10
C ARG A 10 -13.06 19.10 -0.48
N THR A 11 -12.55 17.97 -0.93
CA THR A 11 -13.39 16.84 -1.34
C THR A 11 -14.03 16.18 -0.11
N SER A 12 -15.36 16.21 -0.09
CA SER A 12 -16.15 15.59 0.98
C SER A 12 -15.94 14.08 1.02
N GLY A 13 -15.87 13.49 2.21
CA GLY A 13 -15.68 12.06 2.42
C GLY A 13 -14.27 11.55 2.09
N LEU A 14 -13.34 12.41 1.66
CA LEU A 14 -11.93 12.05 1.44
C LEU A 14 -11.14 12.21 2.76
N ARG A 15 -10.92 11.10 3.47
CA ARG A 15 -10.27 11.09 4.79
C ARG A 15 -8.77 11.26 4.74
N PHE A 16 -8.14 10.64 3.74
CA PHE A 16 -6.70 10.70 3.54
C PHE A 16 -6.36 10.61 2.06
N TRP A 17 -5.33 11.33 1.63
CA TRP A 17 -4.87 11.23 0.25
C TRP A 17 -3.41 11.61 0.09
N LYS A 18 -2.78 11.03 -0.92
CA LYS A 18 -1.43 11.36 -1.37
C LYS A 18 -1.37 11.36 -2.89
N LEU A 19 -0.92 12.47 -3.45
CA LEU A 19 -0.49 12.53 -4.85
C LEU A 19 0.97 12.07 -4.91
N LEU A 20 1.22 11.06 -5.73
CA LEU A 20 2.47 10.33 -5.79
C LEU A 20 3.03 10.42 -7.22
N GLY A 21 4.32 10.74 -7.33
CA GLY A 21 5.07 10.49 -8.55
C GLY A 21 5.40 9.00 -8.65
N THR A 22 5.73 8.52 -9.84
CA THR A 22 6.19 7.16 -10.06
C THR A 22 7.67 7.11 -10.44
N GLY A 23 8.33 6.02 -10.11
CA GLY A 23 9.66 5.69 -10.64
C GLY A 23 9.57 5.21 -12.09
N ARG A 24 10.70 5.22 -12.79
CA ARG A 24 10.83 4.56 -14.10
C ARG A 24 10.86 3.05 -13.90
N GLY A 25 9.97 2.35 -14.60
CA GLY A 25 9.84 0.89 -14.46
C GLY A 25 8.89 0.48 -13.31
N GLU A 26 8.96 -0.78 -12.93
CA GLU A 26 8.00 -1.41 -12.01
C GLU A 26 8.46 -1.41 -10.54
N THR A 27 9.60 -0.81 -10.25
CA THR A 27 10.23 -0.82 -8.92
C THR A 27 10.67 0.57 -8.47
N MET A 28 11.08 0.69 -7.21
CA MET A 28 11.71 1.90 -6.70
C MET A 28 13.06 2.16 -7.39
N THR A 29 13.14 3.27 -8.11
CA THR A 29 14.38 3.74 -8.74
C THR A 29 14.58 5.23 -8.44
N LEU A 30 15.81 5.72 -8.60
CA LEU A 30 16.11 7.16 -8.51
C LEU A 30 15.53 7.96 -9.69
N GLY A 31 15.19 7.29 -10.79
CA GLY A 31 14.60 7.92 -11.97
C GLY A 31 13.10 8.14 -11.81
N ALA A 32 12.64 9.40 -11.91
CA ALA A 32 11.22 9.70 -11.95
C ALA A 32 10.65 9.50 -13.37
N ASP A 33 9.45 8.95 -13.44
CA ASP A 33 8.62 8.99 -14.64
C ASP A 33 7.64 10.17 -14.53
N LEU A 34 7.92 11.23 -15.26
CA LEU A 34 7.10 12.45 -15.23
C LEU A 34 5.78 12.31 -16.01
N ARG A 35 5.58 11.21 -16.73
CA ARG A 35 4.36 10.92 -17.50
C ARG A 35 3.36 10.07 -16.72
N ARG A 36 3.79 9.48 -15.60
CA ARG A 36 2.97 8.59 -14.78
C ARG A 36 2.88 9.12 -13.36
N TRP A 37 1.70 9.13 -12.79
CA TRP A 37 1.46 9.50 -11.39
C TRP A 37 0.36 8.65 -10.79
N ALA A 38 0.26 8.68 -9.47
CA ALA A 38 -0.78 7.95 -8.76
C ALA A 38 -1.44 8.83 -7.69
N LEU A 39 -2.67 8.48 -7.36
CA LEU A 39 -3.38 8.94 -6.17
C LEU A 39 -3.61 7.72 -5.27
N PHE A 40 -3.13 7.78 -4.04
CA PHE A 40 -3.60 6.93 -2.96
C PHE A 40 -4.62 7.71 -2.15
N ALA A 41 -5.82 7.16 -1.94
CA ALA A 41 -6.90 7.83 -1.25
C ALA A 41 -7.66 6.87 -0.33
N VAL A 42 -8.08 7.35 0.84
CA VAL A 42 -8.94 6.63 1.78
C VAL A 42 -10.23 7.42 1.91
N TRP A 43 -11.33 6.76 1.66
CA TRP A 43 -12.67 7.33 1.62
C TRP A 43 -13.45 6.96 2.87
N GLU A 44 -14.38 7.79 3.24
CA GLU A 44 -15.32 7.53 4.33
C GLU A 44 -16.24 6.36 3.98
N ASP A 45 -16.74 6.37 2.75
CA ASP A 45 -17.54 5.31 2.17
C ASP A 45 -17.44 5.28 0.62
N GLU A 46 -18.09 4.31 0.02
CA GLU A 46 -18.08 4.13 -1.43
C GLU A 46 -18.87 5.23 -2.17
N SER A 47 -19.90 5.81 -1.53
CA SER A 47 -20.68 6.87 -2.14
C SER A 47 -19.87 8.16 -2.30
N ALA A 48 -18.97 8.47 -1.37
CA ALA A 48 -18.04 9.58 -1.47
C ALA A 48 -17.04 9.39 -2.62
N LEU A 49 -16.53 8.15 -2.80
CA LEU A 49 -15.67 7.81 -3.93
C LEU A 49 -16.42 7.97 -5.27
N GLU A 50 -17.64 7.45 -5.38
CA GLU A 50 -18.46 7.57 -6.60
C GLU A 50 -18.78 9.03 -6.93
N ALA A 51 -19.11 9.83 -5.90
CA ALA A 51 -19.34 11.25 -6.06
C ALA A 51 -18.08 11.98 -6.59
N PHE A 52 -16.91 11.63 -6.08
CA PHE A 52 -15.64 12.17 -6.57
C PHE A 52 -15.40 11.77 -8.03
N LEU A 53 -15.52 10.49 -8.36
CA LEU A 53 -15.27 9.98 -9.71
C LEU A 53 -16.22 10.57 -10.76
N GLY A 54 -17.48 10.77 -10.40
CA GLY A 54 -18.53 11.22 -11.32
C GLY A 54 -18.68 12.75 -11.42
N ARG A 55 -18.39 13.49 -10.34
CA ARG A 55 -18.74 14.93 -10.23
C ARG A 55 -17.55 15.87 -10.05
N SER A 56 -16.38 15.35 -9.65
CA SER A 56 -15.22 16.20 -9.40
C SER A 56 -14.51 16.56 -10.72
N GLU A 57 -14.06 17.81 -10.81
CA GLU A 57 -13.21 18.28 -11.90
C GLU A 57 -11.83 17.60 -11.95
N VAL A 58 -11.36 17.03 -10.83
CA VAL A 58 -10.04 16.39 -10.75
C VAL A 58 -9.99 15.14 -11.62
N PRO A 59 -10.84 14.11 -11.43
CA PRO A 59 -10.85 12.95 -12.34
C PRO A 59 -11.33 13.32 -13.75
N ALA A 60 -12.17 14.35 -13.93
CA ALA A 60 -12.53 14.83 -15.28
C ALA A 60 -11.30 15.30 -16.05
N ARG A 61 -10.51 16.20 -15.46
CA ARG A 61 -9.27 16.69 -16.05
C ARG A 61 -8.25 15.57 -16.28
N TRP A 62 -8.17 14.59 -15.37
CA TRP A 62 -7.24 13.48 -15.55
C TRP A 62 -7.64 12.61 -16.73
N ARG A 63 -8.93 12.38 -16.98
CA ARG A 63 -9.41 11.64 -18.18
C ARG A 63 -9.03 12.33 -19.49
N GLU A 64 -8.94 13.65 -19.51
CA GLU A 64 -8.52 14.41 -20.69
C GLU A 64 -7.01 14.31 -20.96
N LEU A 65 -6.21 14.17 -19.89
CA LEU A 65 -4.74 14.18 -19.96
C LEU A 65 -4.12 12.80 -20.12
N GLN A 66 -4.86 11.74 -19.86
CA GLN A 66 -4.35 10.39 -19.77
C GLN A 66 -4.43 9.61 -21.09
N ALA A 67 -3.38 8.85 -21.38
CA ALA A 67 -3.43 7.81 -22.43
C ALA A 67 -3.91 6.47 -21.84
N GLU A 68 -3.63 6.21 -20.58
CA GLU A 68 -3.99 4.99 -19.87
C GLU A 68 -4.25 5.29 -18.39
N THR A 69 -5.22 4.61 -17.80
CA THR A 69 -5.44 4.59 -16.35
C THR A 69 -5.70 3.21 -15.82
N PHE A 70 -5.36 3.03 -14.56
CA PHE A 70 -5.78 1.88 -13.77
C PHE A 70 -6.28 2.35 -12.42
N HIS A 71 -7.53 2.06 -12.12
CA HIS A 71 -8.17 2.33 -10.84
C HIS A 71 -8.46 1.00 -10.17
N VAL A 72 -8.07 0.85 -8.92
CA VAL A 72 -8.38 -0.34 -8.12
C VAL A 72 -9.00 0.07 -6.80
N ARG A 73 -10.13 -0.54 -6.45
CA ARG A 73 -10.79 -0.37 -5.15
C ARG A 73 -10.30 -1.45 -4.21
N LEU A 74 -9.93 -1.03 -3.04
CA LEU A 74 -9.18 -1.84 -2.09
C LEU A 74 -9.88 -1.83 -0.72
N GLU A 75 -10.18 -3.00 -0.21
CA GLU A 75 -10.61 -3.18 1.18
C GLU A 75 -9.38 -3.47 2.04
N PRO A 76 -9.12 -2.68 3.10
CA PRO A 76 -7.98 -2.94 3.99
C PRO A 76 -8.22 -4.23 4.79
N LEU A 77 -7.25 -5.14 4.72
CA LEU A 77 -7.24 -6.38 5.52
C LEU A 77 -6.41 -6.21 6.79
N ARG A 78 -5.28 -5.53 6.68
CA ARG A 78 -4.36 -5.24 7.78
C ARG A 78 -3.50 -4.05 7.45
N SER A 79 -3.22 -3.22 8.44
CA SER A 79 -2.19 -2.18 8.37
C SER A 79 -1.34 -2.19 9.61
N HIS A 80 -0.12 -1.68 9.46
CA HIS A 80 0.83 -1.48 10.56
C HIS A 80 1.73 -0.29 10.25
N GLY A 81 1.96 0.56 11.24
CA GLY A 81 2.82 1.73 11.11
C GLY A 81 2.05 3.02 10.87
N ALA A 82 2.69 3.98 10.21
CA ALA A 82 2.13 5.32 10.03
C ALA A 82 2.49 5.94 8.68
N TRP A 83 1.64 6.86 8.23
CA TRP A 83 1.88 7.71 7.07
C TRP A 83 1.53 9.15 7.39
N GLY A 84 2.53 9.94 7.74
CA GLY A 84 2.34 11.31 8.21
C GLY A 84 1.91 11.37 9.69
N GLY A 85 2.42 10.46 10.50
CA GLY A 85 2.23 10.42 11.95
C GLY A 85 1.04 9.58 12.44
N SER A 86 0.20 9.05 11.52
CA SER A 86 -0.95 8.21 11.88
C SER A 86 -1.16 7.08 10.86
N ASP A 87 -1.84 6.01 11.26
CA ASP A 87 -2.29 4.99 10.32
C ASP A 87 -3.56 5.48 9.61
N PRO A 88 -3.50 5.77 8.29
CA PRO A 88 -4.67 6.27 7.56
C PRO A 88 -5.77 5.22 7.37
N LEU A 89 -5.47 3.96 7.63
CA LEU A 89 -6.38 2.83 7.48
C LEU A 89 -6.99 2.38 8.81
N ALA A 90 -6.54 2.95 9.93
CA ALA A 90 -7.15 2.71 11.22
C ALA A 90 -8.62 3.14 11.17
N GLN A 91 -9.52 2.25 11.53
CA GLN A 91 -10.94 2.58 11.61
C GLN A 91 -11.13 3.62 12.71
N ALA A 92 -11.96 4.63 12.44
CA ALA A 92 -12.38 5.54 13.49
C ALA A 92 -13.06 4.74 14.62
N PRO A 93 -12.87 5.13 15.90
CA PRO A 93 -13.54 4.47 17.01
C PRO A 93 -15.07 4.48 16.75
N GLY A 94 -15.69 3.31 16.55
CA GLY A 94 -17.12 3.18 16.32
C GLY A 94 -17.57 2.48 15.04
N THR A 95 -16.71 2.20 14.10
CA THR A 95 -17.03 1.47 12.84
C THR A 95 -16.42 0.06 12.77
N GLY A 96 -16.40 -0.65 13.89
CA GLY A 96 -16.09 -2.08 13.89
C GLY A 96 -17.28 -2.90 13.37
N PRO A 97 -17.05 -4.08 12.74
CA PRO A 97 -18.14 -5.00 12.46
C PRO A 97 -18.88 -5.28 13.76
N VAL A 98 -20.22 -5.25 13.73
CA VAL A 98 -21.09 -5.53 14.88
C VAL A 98 -20.67 -6.86 15.52
N ALA A 99 -19.85 -6.79 16.55
CA ALA A 99 -19.54 -7.92 17.39
C ALA A 99 -20.81 -8.26 18.18
N ARG A 100 -21.34 -9.46 17.95
CA ARG A 100 -22.42 -10.01 18.76
C ARG A 100 -22.03 -9.96 20.23
N ALA A 101 -22.90 -9.38 21.02
CA ALA A 101 -22.78 -9.20 22.46
C ALA A 101 -22.46 -10.52 23.20
N GLY A 102 -21.47 -10.47 24.07
CA GLY A 102 -21.20 -11.48 25.06
C GLY A 102 -19.86 -11.25 25.78
N GLY A 103 -19.91 -10.65 26.95
CA GLY A 103 -18.78 -10.68 27.89
C GLY A 103 -18.30 -9.31 28.40
N ARG A 104 -18.78 -8.95 29.60
CA ARG A 104 -18.23 -7.86 30.43
C ARG A 104 -16.78 -8.14 30.80
N ALA A 105 -15.89 -7.18 30.63
CA ALA A 105 -14.68 -7.09 31.43
C ALA A 105 -14.35 -5.61 31.71
N GLN A 106 -14.06 -5.35 32.97
CA GLN A 106 -13.88 -4.05 33.60
C GLN A 106 -12.57 -3.38 33.17
N ALA A 107 -12.65 -2.07 32.95
CA ALA A 107 -11.51 -1.18 32.84
C ALA A 107 -10.82 -1.02 34.20
N ARG A 108 -9.50 -1.18 34.24
CA ARG A 108 -8.61 -0.55 35.21
C ARG A 108 -7.50 0.13 34.45
N GLY A 109 -7.42 1.46 34.66
CA GLY A 109 -6.38 2.28 34.06
C GLY A 109 -5.04 2.08 34.82
N GLU A 110 -3.98 2.06 34.01
CA GLU A 110 -2.64 2.38 34.49
C GLU A 110 -1.92 3.22 33.45
N ALA A 111 -1.42 4.34 33.89
CA ALA A 111 -0.59 5.25 33.10
C ALA A 111 0.79 4.63 32.89
N VAL A 112 1.21 4.46 31.63
CA VAL A 112 2.55 4.03 31.29
C VAL A 112 3.27 5.16 30.56
N GLY A 113 4.41 5.57 31.13
CA GLY A 113 5.31 6.57 30.59
C GLY A 113 5.98 6.16 29.26
N PRO A 114 6.81 7.04 28.63
CA PRO A 114 7.32 6.84 27.29
C PRO A 114 8.36 5.72 27.22
N GLY A 115 7.87 4.50 27.04
CA GLY A 115 8.70 3.33 26.77
C GLY A 115 9.04 3.24 25.27
N ARG A 116 10.32 3.04 24.99
CA ARG A 116 10.85 2.67 23.68
C ARG A 116 9.96 1.62 23.03
N ALA A 117 9.34 1.95 21.91
CA ALA A 117 8.63 0.99 21.09
C ALA A 117 9.64 -0.03 20.54
N GLN A 118 9.74 -1.15 21.21
CA GLN A 118 10.34 -2.35 20.64
C GLN A 118 9.38 -2.83 19.56
N ALA A 119 9.71 -2.55 18.31
CA ALA A 119 9.07 -3.16 17.15
C ALA A 119 9.35 -4.67 17.20
N ARG A 120 8.45 -5.40 17.85
CA ARG A 120 8.44 -6.87 17.85
C ARG A 120 8.14 -7.34 16.44
N GLU A 121 8.82 -8.37 16.07
CA GLU A 121 8.84 -9.27 14.94
C GLU A 121 7.44 -9.78 14.51
N GLU A 122 6.52 -8.88 14.14
CA GLU A 122 5.17 -9.21 13.66
C GLU A 122 4.93 -8.80 12.19
N ALA A 123 5.96 -8.48 11.46
CA ALA A 123 5.86 -8.42 10.02
C ALA A 123 5.77 -9.85 9.49
N VAL A 124 4.51 -10.33 9.30
CA VAL A 124 4.21 -11.56 8.57
C VAL A 124 4.44 -12.88 9.33
N THR A 125 4.10 -12.98 10.60
CA THR A 125 3.95 -14.30 11.24
C THR A 125 2.65 -14.96 10.73
N PRO A 126 2.65 -16.25 10.35
CA PRO A 126 1.44 -17.00 10.07
C PRO A 126 0.79 -17.44 11.39
N ALA A 127 0.42 -16.49 12.24
CA ALA A 127 -0.39 -16.79 13.41
C ALA A 127 -1.85 -16.61 13.01
N GLY A 128 -2.65 -17.66 13.22
CA GLY A 128 -4.03 -17.81 12.86
C GLY A 128 -4.91 -16.59 13.13
N ASP A 129 -5.02 -15.74 12.15
CA ASP A 129 -6.01 -14.71 12.12
C ASP A 129 -7.31 -15.35 11.64
N GLY A 130 -8.34 -15.32 12.47
CA GLY A 130 -9.67 -15.86 12.19
C GLY A 130 -10.43 -15.16 11.05
N HIS A 131 -9.71 -14.59 10.10
CA HIS A 131 -10.21 -14.20 8.80
C HIS A 131 -9.94 -15.34 7.84
N ALA A 132 -10.98 -15.98 7.37
CA ALA A 132 -10.94 -16.99 6.32
C ALA A 132 -9.90 -16.58 5.28
N ALA A 133 -8.91 -17.44 5.03
CA ALA A 133 -7.80 -17.17 4.14
C ALA A 133 -8.36 -16.66 2.80
N HIS A 134 -8.16 -15.40 2.49
CA HIS A 134 -8.62 -14.81 1.24
C HIS A 134 -7.91 -15.53 0.08
N ALA A 135 -8.65 -16.36 -0.64
CA ALA A 135 -8.13 -17.22 -1.72
C ALA A 135 -7.88 -16.46 -3.05
N GLY A 136 -8.08 -15.16 -3.09
CA GLY A 136 -8.00 -14.34 -4.30
C GLY A 136 -6.79 -13.41 -4.34
N PRO A 137 -6.77 -12.49 -5.32
CA PRO A 137 -5.72 -11.49 -5.45
C PRO A 137 -5.59 -10.61 -4.21
N VAL A 138 -4.35 -10.21 -3.93
CA VAL A 138 -4.06 -9.27 -2.84
C VAL A 138 -3.22 -8.10 -3.36
N ALA A 139 -3.44 -6.93 -2.77
CA ALA A 139 -2.60 -5.77 -2.97
C ALA A 139 -1.77 -5.50 -1.72
N ILE A 140 -0.52 -5.10 -1.91
CA ILE A 140 0.40 -4.75 -0.84
C ILE A 140 0.95 -3.35 -1.09
N LEU A 141 0.89 -2.51 -0.07
CA LEU A 141 1.55 -1.22 -0.03
C LEU A 141 2.60 -1.24 1.08
N THR A 142 3.85 -1.02 0.68
CA THR A 142 4.97 -0.84 1.60
C THR A 142 5.49 0.58 1.40
N ARG A 143 5.44 1.39 2.45
CA ARG A 143 5.88 2.79 2.39
C ARG A 143 6.90 3.05 3.48
N ALA A 144 7.94 3.83 3.15
CA ALA A 144 8.96 4.26 4.09
C ALA A 144 9.33 5.74 3.91
N ARG A 145 9.56 6.41 5.03
CA ARG A 145 10.30 7.66 5.09
C ARG A 145 11.72 7.35 5.55
N ILE A 146 12.64 7.42 4.59
CA ILE A 146 14.05 7.07 4.81
C ILE A 146 14.74 8.23 5.53
N ARG A 147 15.56 7.93 6.53
CA ARG A 147 16.40 8.92 7.20
C ARG A 147 17.43 9.48 6.23
N ALA A 148 17.62 10.78 6.19
CA ALA A 148 18.56 11.43 5.27
C ALA A 148 19.97 10.85 5.34
N THR A 149 20.44 10.51 6.52
CA THR A 149 21.75 9.87 6.77
C THR A 149 21.85 8.44 6.22
N ARG A 150 20.73 7.80 5.88
CA ARG A 150 20.65 6.40 5.40
C ARG A 150 20.32 6.28 3.91
N LEU A 151 20.07 7.38 3.22
CA LEU A 151 19.69 7.36 1.80
C LEU A 151 20.70 6.59 0.94
N ARG A 152 22.00 6.81 1.14
CA ARG A 152 23.05 6.12 0.36
C ARG A 152 23.03 4.60 0.60
N ALA A 153 22.91 4.18 1.85
CA ALA A 153 22.82 2.76 2.22
C ALA A 153 21.56 2.10 1.63
N PHE A 154 20.42 2.79 1.75
CA PHE A 154 19.15 2.34 1.20
C PHE A 154 19.24 2.14 -0.32
N TYR A 155 19.63 3.18 -1.07
CA TYR A 155 19.68 3.08 -2.53
C TYR A 155 20.76 2.12 -3.05
N GLY A 156 21.82 1.90 -2.30
CA GLY A 156 22.82 0.87 -2.60
C GLY A 156 22.31 -0.56 -2.42
N ALA A 157 21.24 -0.75 -1.65
CA ALA A 157 20.74 -2.07 -1.28
C ALA A 157 19.45 -2.50 -1.99
N ILE A 158 18.69 -1.57 -2.59
CA ILE A 158 17.35 -1.88 -3.11
C ILE A 158 17.33 -2.56 -4.50
N LEU A 159 18.40 -2.49 -5.28
CA LEU A 159 18.41 -3.05 -6.64
C LEU A 159 18.23 -4.58 -6.68
N PRO A 160 18.92 -5.38 -5.86
CA PRO A 160 18.73 -6.83 -5.86
C PRO A 160 17.29 -7.24 -5.53
N PRO A 161 16.65 -6.79 -4.42
CA PRO A 161 15.25 -7.14 -4.14
C PRO A 161 14.28 -6.61 -5.20
N ALA A 162 14.55 -5.46 -5.81
CA ALA A 162 13.76 -4.95 -6.92
C ALA A 162 13.81 -5.90 -8.13
N THR A 163 14.99 -6.42 -8.47
CA THR A 163 15.15 -7.39 -9.55
C THR A 163 14.45 -8.72 -9.23
N GLU A 164 14.53 -9.20 -8.00
CA GLU A 164 13.82 -10.40 -7.56
C GLU A 164 12.30 -10.20 -7.58
N LEU A 165 11.80 -9.00 -7.20
CA LEU A 165 10.39 -8.66 -7.30
C LEU A 165 9.88 -8.77 -8.75
N MET A 166 10.65 -8.28 -9.71
CA MET A 166 10.30 -8.35 -11.14
C MET A 166 10.14 -9.78 -11.65
N ARG A 167 10.88 -10.72 -11.06
CA ARG A 167 10.88 -12.14 -11.42
C ARG A 167 9.94 -12.99 -10.54
N ALA A 168 9.35 -12.40 -9.54
CA ALA A 168 8.54 -13.12 -8.56
C ALA A 168 7.31 -13.77 -9.21
N SER A 169 7.15 -15.08 -8.99
CA SER A 169 5.98 -15.82 -9.43
C SER A 169 4.73 -15.29 -8.74
N GLY A 170 3.64 -15.13 -9.50
CA GLY A 170 2.36 -14.65 -8.96
C GLY A 170 2.26 -13.14 -8.76
N ARG A 171 3.31 -12.35 -9.03
CA ARG A 171 3.20 -10.90 -9.15
C ARG A 171 2.41 -10.55 -10.41
N LEU A 172 1.35 -9.78 -10.27
CA LEU A 172 0.47 -9.35 -11.36
C LEU A 172 0.90 -7.98 -11.90
N ALA A 173 1.20 -7.04 -10.99
CA ALA A 173 1.71 -5.72 -11.30
C ALA A 173 2.48 -5.14 -10.12
N SER A 174 3.37 -4.18 -10.37
CA SER A 174 3.99 -3.39 -9.31
C SER A 174 4.46 -2.03 -9.82
N VAL A 175 4.52 -1.06 -8.91
CA VAL A 175 5.05 0.28 -9.19
C VAL A 175 5.72 0.85 -7.95
N GLY A 176 6.88 1.47 -8.16
CA GLY A 176 7.48 2.35 -7.17
C GLY A 176 6.81 3.72 -7.23
N VAL A 177 6.35 4.23 -6.10
CA VAL A 177 5.71 5.54 -5.97
C VAL A 177 6.36 6.35 -4.85
N GLY A 178 6.26 7.67 -4.90
CA GLY A 178 6.83 8.51 -3.86
C GLY A 178 6.18 9.88 -3.77
N GLU A 179 6.13 10.42 -2.55
CA GLU A 179 5.70 11.81 -2.31
C GLU A 179 6.80 12.82 -2.62
N TRP A 180 8.04 12.39 -2.54
CA TRP A 180 9.24 13.17 -2.80
C TRP A 180 10.33 12.27 -3.40
N PRO A 181 11.10 12.76 -4.37
CA PRO A 181 11.89 11.87 -5.25
C PRO A 181 12.92 11.00 -4.55
N VAL A 182 13.36 11.32 -3.34
CA VAL A 182 14.50 10.62 -2.72
C VAL A 182 14.21 10.00 -1.36
N ALA A 183 13.33 10.55 -0.53
CA ALA A 183 13.25 10.16 0.87
C ALA A 183 11.92 9.54 1.32
N ARG A 184 10.86 9.64 0.52
CA ARG A 184 9.52 9.13 0.84
C ARG A 184 9.06 8.22 -0.27
N GLN A 185 9.42 6.97 -0.14
CA GLN A 185 9.23 5.94 -1.15
C GLN A 185 8.18 4.93 -0.70
N ALA A 186 7.46 4.40 -1.67
CA ALA A 186 6.56 3.28 -1.47
C ALA A 186 6.61 2.33 -2.68
N THR A 187 6.25 1.09 -2.45
CA THR A 187 5.95 0.12 -3.50
C THR A 187 4.51 -0.32 -3.35
N PHE A 188 3.74 -0.18 -4.42
CA PHE A 188 2.44 -0.82 -4.56
C PHE A 188 2.58 -2.04 -5.45
N SER A 189 2.04 -3.17 -5.05
CA SER A 189 2.12 -4.42 -5.81
C SER A 189 0.82 -5.21 -5.72
N LEU A 190 0.45 -5.82 -6.85
CA LEU A 190 -0.68 -6.73 -6.98
C LEU A 190 -0.16 -8.15 -7.14
N TRP A 191 -0.75 -9.09 -6.42
CA TRP A 191 -0.36 -10.49 -6.38
C TRP A 191 -1.58 -11.38 -6.64
N ARG A 192 -1.34 -12.50 -7.28
CA ARG A 192 -2.37 -13.51 -7.53
C ARG A 192 -2.96 -14.08 -6.23
N SER A 193 -2.12 -14.19 -5.20
CA SER A 193 -2.52 -14.70 -3.90
C SER A 193 -1.60 -14.22 -2.78
N MET A 194 -2.05 -14.35 -1.52
CA MET A 194 -1.21 -14.09 -0.35
C MET A 194 0.00 -15.03 -0.27
N PRO A 195 -0.12 -16.36 -0.53
CA PRO A 195 1.05 -17.24 -0.59
C PRO A 195 2.12 -16.80 -1.59
N ASP A 196 1.74 -16.28 -2.77
CA ASP A 196 2.71 -15.77 -3.75
C ASP A 196 3.48 -14.56 -3.20
N ALA A 197 2.76 -13.61 -2.58
CA ALA A 197 3.37 -12.44 -1.95
C ALA A 197 4.31 -12.84 -0.79
N GLN A 198 3.89 -13.80 0.03
CA GLN A 198 4.72 -14.34 1.11
C GLN A 198 5.95 -15.08 0.59
N ALA A 199 5.80 -15.84 -0.49
CA ALA A 199 6.93 -16.52 -1.11
C ALA A 199 8.03 -15.52 -1.53
N TYR A 200 7.66 -14.40 -2.12
CA TYR A 200 8.61 -13.32 -2.39
C TYR A 200 9.20 -12.73 -1.10
N ALA A 201 8.34 -12.37 -0.14
CA ALA A 201 8.77 -11.67 1.07
C ALA A 201 9.77 -12.49 1.92
N TYR A 202 9.59 -13.82 1.98
CA TYR A 202 10.39 -14.69 2.86
C TYR A 202 11.45 -15.52 2.16
N ARG A 203 11.22 -15.92 0.88
CA ARG A 203 12.14 -16.77 0.15
C ARG A 203 13.11 -16.00 -0.74
N SER A 204 12.94 -14.66 -0.87
CA SER A 204 13.88 -13.78 -1.56
C SER A 204 15.06 -13.44 -0.64
N PRO A 205 16.27 -13.96 -0.89
CA PRO A 205 17.43 -13.68 -0.03
C PRO A 205 17.78 -12.19 -0.01
N ALA A 206 17.68 -11.51 -1.16
CA ALA A 206 17.98 -10.10 -1.25
C ALA A 206 16.96 -9.25 -0.48
N HIS A 207 15.67 -9.63 -0.51
CA HIS A 207 14.64 -8.94 0.26
C HIS A 207 14.83 -9.14 1.77
N ALA A 208 15.10 -10.37 2.20
CA ALA A 208 15.37 -10.69 3.62
C ALA A 208 16.60 -9.91 4.15
N GLU A 209 17.66 -9.80 3.36
CA GLU A 209 18.86 -9.03 3.73
C GLU A 209 18.54 -7.54 3.89
N VAL A 210 17.79 -6.94 2.97
CA VAL A 210 17.38 -5.53 3.08
C VAL A 210 16.52 -5.30 4.32
N VAL A 211 15.57 -6.19 4.62
CA VAL A 211 14.75 -6.11 5.83
C VAL A 211 15.62 -6.17 7.09
N ARG A 212 16.56 -7.11 7.14
CA ARG A 212 17.52 -7.25 8.25
C ARG A 212 18.33 -5.96 8.44
N ARG A 213 18.93 -5.44 7.35
CA ARG A 213 19.73 -4.22 7.40
C ARG A 213 18.92 -3.00 7.78
N THR A 214 17.71 -2.85 7.25
CA THR A 214 16.80 -1.76 7.59
C THR A 214 16.59 -1.66 9.10
N ARG A 215 16.41 -2.80 9.77
CA ARG A 215 16.21 -2.86 11.22
C ARG A 215 17.51 -2.60 11.98
N ALA A 216 18.59 -3.28 11.59
CA ALA A 216 19.88 -3.18 12.27
C ALA A 216 20.50 -1.77 12.18
N GLU A 217 20.29 -1.09 11.06
CA GLU A 217 20.88 0.20 10.76
C GLU A 217 19.89 1.38 10.94
N ASP A 218 18.63 1.11 11.36
CA ASP A 218 17.56 2.12 11.58
C ASP A 218 17.38 3.05 10.37
N TRP A 219 17.07 2.46 9.21
CA TRP A 219 16.96 3.24 7.97
C TRP A 219 15.72 4.11 7.91
N TYR A 220 14.62 3.70 8.56
CA TYR A 220 13.33 4.36 8.42
C TYR A 220 13.03 5.27 9.62
N ALA A 221 12.58 6.47 9.34
CA ALA A 221 12.03 7.38 10.33
C ALA A 221 10.51 7.18 10.51
N GLU A 222 9.87 6.57 9.54
CA GLU A 222 8.46 6.22 9.55
C GLU A 222 8.21 5.17 8.48
N GLU A 223 7.36 4.20 8.75
CA GLU A 223 6.94 3.18 7.79
C GLU A 223 5.44 2.90 7.89
N LEU A 224 4.86 2.45 6.79
CA LEU A 224 3.52 1.87 6.74
C LEU A 224 3.58 0.62 5.88
N PHE A 225 3.05 -0.46 6.41
CA PHE A 225 2.79 -1.69 5.67
C PHE A 225 1.29 -1.96 5.69
N ALA A 226 0.70 -2.16 4.51
CA ALA A 226 -0.73 -2.42 4.40
C ALA A 226 -1.02 -3.51 3.37
N ARG A 227 -2.00 -4.34 3.70
CA ARG A 227 -2.55 -5.40 2.85
C ARG A 227 -4.00 -5.11 2.55
N PHE A 228 -4.40 -5.40 1.32
CA PHE A 228 -5.75 -5.13 0.86
C PHE A 228 -6.29 -6.29 0.04
N ARG A 229 -7.61 -6.41 0.04
CA ARG A 229 -8.37 -7.18 -0.94
C ARG A 229 -8.82 -6.26 -2.06
N PRO A 230 -8.35 -6.43 -3.31
CA PRO A 230 -8.97 -5.78 -4.45
C PRO A 230 -10.39 -6.32 -4.65
N TYR A 231 -11.39 -5.44 -4.77
CA TYR A 231 -12.78 -5.87 -4.98
C TYR A 231 -13.43 -5.31 -6.24
N ALA A 232 -12.87 -4.25 -6.81
CA ALA A 232 -13.26 -3.70 -8.10
C ALA A 232 -12.06 -3.04 -8.77
N GLN A 233 -12.06 -3.00 -10.09
CA GLN A 233 -11.04 -2.33 -10.87
C GLN A 233 -11.63 -1.78 -12.16
N GLN A 234 -10.95 -0.79 -12.76
CA GLN A 234 -11.30 -0.17 -14.01
C GLN A 234 -10.04 0.28 -14.75
N GLY A 235 -10.01 0.11 -16.07
CA GLY A 235 -8.89 0.49 -16.92
C GLY A 235 -7.82 -0.60 -17.03
N THR A 236 -6.65 -0.22 -17.52
CA THR A 236 -5.56 -1.14 -17.82
C THR A 236 -4.26 -0.69 -17.17
N TRP A 237 -3.34 -1.63 -17.01
CA TRP A 237 -1.98 -1.44 -16.53
C TRP A 237 -1.02 -2.01 -17.59
N ASP A 238 -0.30 -1.11 -18.25
CA ASP A 238 0.55 -1.45 -19.40
C ASP A 238 -0.22 -2.26 -20.48
N GLY A 239 -1.44 -1.75 -20.82
CA GLY A 239 -2.32 -2.31 -21.83
C GLY A 239 -3.05 -3.60 -21.42
N ARG A 240 -2.96 -4.04 -20.16
CA ARG A 240 -3.57 -5.29 -19.67
C ARG A 240 -4.41 -5.03 -18.43
N ASP A 241 -5.39 -5.90 -18.19
CA ASP A 241 -6.06 -5.98 -16.91
C ASP A 241 -5.27 -6.94 -15.99
N PRO A 242 -4.58 -6.42 -14.94
CA PRO A 242 -3.76 -7.28 -14.08
C PRO A 242 -4.60 -8.18 -13.16
N LEU A 243 -5.89 -7.88 -13.00
CA LEU A 243 -6.82 -8.66 -12.16
C LEU A 243 -7.80 -9.49 -12.99
N ALA A 244 -7.68 -9.49 -14.32
CA ALA A 244 -8.49 -10.36 -15.17
C ALA A 244 -8.33 -11.80 -14.67
N ARG A 245 -9.43 -12.46 -14.39
CA ARG A 245 -9.43 -13.92 -14.13
C ARG A 245 -8.82 -14.55 -15.36
N SER A 246 -7.75 -15.32 -15.19
CA SER A 246 -7.25 -16.18 -16.24
C SER A 246 -8.43 -17.02 -16.73
N ALA A 247 -8.92 -16.75 -17.92
CA ALA A 247 -9.94 -17.58 -18.57
C ALA A 247 -9.29 -18.96 -18.76
N GLY A 248 -9.49 -19.91 -17.84
CA GLY A 248 -8.87 -21.22 -17.96
C GLY A 248 -8.73 -22.08 -16.70
N ALA A 249 -9.38 -21.75 -15.59
CA ALA A 249 -9.52 -22.70 -14.49
C ALA A 249 -10.97 -23.12 -14.31
N THR A 250 -11.57 -23.61 -15.40
CA THR A 250 -12.79 -24.42 -15.30
C THR A 250 -12.36 -25.78 -14.79
N ALA A 251 -12.89 -26.15 -13.65
CA ALA A 251 -12.72 -27.45 -12.99
C ALA A 251 -12.81 -28.61 -14.01
N ARG A 252 -11.84 -29.49 -13.97
CA ARG A 252 -12.00 -30.90 -14.32
C ARG A 252 -11.97 -31.72 -13.04
#